data_581de31c7c19452490c92d79ef895fc2
#
_entry.id   581de31c7c19452490c92d79ef895fc2
#
_cell.length_a   1.000
_cell.length_b   1.000
_cell.length_c   1.000
_cell.angle_alpha   90.00
_cell.angle_beta   90.00
_cell.angle_gamma   90.00
#
_symmetry.space_group_name_H-M   'P 1'
#
loop_
_entity.id
_entity.type
_entity.pdbx_description
1 polymer ?
#
loop_
_entity_poly.entity_id
_entity_poly.type
_entity_poly.pdbx_seq_one_letter_code
_entity_poly.pdbx_strand_id
1 'polypeptide(L)'
;LDKEETMGRPIRFAINGFGRIGRAVARQWVERQADSCFDLVAINDIAPLETCAYLLEFDSVYGPMAGCVETRSDRLTVNGHAVRFSQSPDLASVDLTDVDVVFECTGKAVTPQFATAGLRAGARRVLISGPSECADVTVVLGANDHVLRGQSIVSNASCTTNALAPLLRILHEAYGVRAGHMTTIHCYTGSQPTVDAPRGPALERNRAAALSMVPTSTSAAMLIDKILPELAGRVKGCAVRVPTASVSAVDLTCQVAHPTQQDALIELLRQARPDILGMTDRPLVSSDLRARHESLVIAAPQVAVIGQDLLRIFGWYDNEWGFSARMFDVAAKIAQELLQNESKISAPLVLPRTQY
;
A
#
# COMPACT_ATOMS: atom_id res chain seq x y z
N LEU A 1 1.63 -17.49 0.18
CA LEU A 1 2.92 -18.18 0.05
C LEU A 1 2.98 -19.22 1.16
N ASP A 2 3.02 -20.52 0.80
CA ASP A 2 3.18 -21.58 1.77
C ASP A 2 4.56 -21.51 2.43
N LYS A 3 4.59 -21.70 3.75
CA LYS A 3 5.79 -21.66 4.60
C LYS A 3 6.92 -22.58 4.14
N GLU A 4 6.61 -23.64 3.42
CA GLU A 4 7.58 -24.69 3.05
C GLU A 4 8.34 -24.41 1.75
N GLU A 5 7.84 -23.55 0.86
CA GLU A 5 8.46 -23.40 -0.48
C GLU A 5 9.49 -22.26 -0.60
N THR A 6 9.61 -21.33 0.37
CA THR A 6 10.32 -20.10 0.02
C THR A 6 11.40 -19.60 0.97
N MET A 7 11.49 -20.02 2.25
CA MET A 7 12.48 -19.33 3.11
C MET A 7 12.92 -20.14 4.34
N GLY A 8 14.20 -20.36 4.49
CA GLY A 8 14.79 -20.97 5.69
C GLY A 8 14.67 -20.13 6.98
N ARG A 9 14.16 -18.87 6.90
CA ARG A 9 13.89 -17.97 8.03
C ARG A 9 12.83 -16.92 7.67
N PRO A 10 12.12 -16.36 8.68
CA PRO A 10 11.19 -15.25 8.43
C PRO A 10 11.89 -13.99 7.93
N ILE A 11 11.15 -13.20 7.16
CA ILE A 11 11.54 -11.84 6.70
C ILE A 11 11.48 -10.90 7.90
N ARG A 12 12.62 -10.39 8.32
CA ARG A 12 12.70 -9.46 9.43
C ARG A 12 12.43 -8.05 8.93
N PHE A 13 11.40 -7.43 9.47
CA PHE A 13 11.06 -6.07 9.07
C PHE A 13 10.98 -5.11 10.25
N ALA A 14 11.20 -3.83 9.95
CA ALA A 14 11.03 -2.73 10.88
C ALA A 14 10.00 -1.74 10.34
N ILE A 15 9.31 -1.03 11.22
CA ILE A 15 8.38 0.05 10.89
C ILE A 15 8.99 1.38 11.34
N ASN A 16 9.17 2.31 10.41
CA ASN A 16 9.54 3.69 10.71
C ASN A 16 8.32 4.59 10.52
N GLY A 17 7.84 5.21 11.61
CA GLY A 17 6.58 5.96 11.64
C GLY A 17 5.39 5.09 12.04
N PHE A 18 4.95 5.20 13.29
CA PHE A 18 3.86 4.40 13.85
C PHE A 18 2.52 5.15 13.83
N GLY A 19 2.30 5.88 12.71
CA GLY A 19 1.04 6.54 12.37
C GLY A 19 -0.04 5.54 11.93
N ARG A 20 -1.03 6.00 11.15
CA ARG A 20 -2.15 5.16 10.68
C ARG A 20 -1.66 3.92 9.93
N ILE A 21 -0.77 4.10 8.93
CA ILE A 21 -0.28 2.99 8.10
C ILE A 21 0.63 2.06 8.92
N GLY A 22 1.58 2.60 9.70
CA GLY A 22 2.46 1.77 10.53
C GLY A 22 1.68 0.88 11.50
N ARG A 23 0.62 1.42 12.14
CA ARG A 23 -0.24 0.64 13.03
C ARG A 23 -1.13 -0.36 12.28
N ALA A 24 -1.66 -0.01 11.10
CA ALA A 24 -2.40 -0.96 10.27
C ALA A 24 -1.51 -2.14 9.82
N VAL A 25 -0.26 -1.87 9.47
CA VAL A 25 0.75 -2.91 9.20
C VAL A 25 0.98 -3.78 10.44
N ALA A 26 1.22 -3.18 11.61
CA ALA A 26 1.43 -3.94 12.84
C ALA A 26 0.23 -4.82 13.21
N ARG A 27 -1.00 -4.31 13.09
CA ARG A 27 -2.23 -5.07 13.35
C ARG A 27 -2.39 -6.23 12.36
N GLN A 28 -2.16 -6.03 11.07
CA GLN A 28 -2.21 -7.10 10.08
C GLN A 28 -1.13 -8.16 10.31
N TRP A 29 0.06 -7.75 10.76
CA TRP A 29 1.09 -8.71 11.17
C TRP A 29 0.62 -9.57 12.34
N VAL A 30 -0.01 -8.97 13.36
CA VAL A 30 -0.57 -9.71 14.51
C VAL A 30 -1.65 -10.70 14.05
N GLU A 31 -2.57 -10.30 13.18
CA GLU A 31 -3.62 -11.19 12.66
C GLU A 31 -3.05 -12.39 11.87
N ARG A 32 -1.92 -12.20 11.21
CA ARG A 32 -1.25 -13.22 10.37
C ARG A 32 -0.15 -13.99 11.12
N GLN A 33 0.13 -13.67 12.38
CA GLN A 33 1.31 -14.13 13.11
C GLN A 33 1.52 -15.64 13.08
N ALA A 34 0.42 -16.44 13.14
CA ALA A 34 0.49 -17.90 13.10
C ALA A 34 0.98 -18.46 11.76
N ASP A 35 0.68 -17.75 10.64
CA ASP A 35 0.94 -18.23 9.28
C ASP A 35 1.92 -17.31 8.50
N SER A 36 2.47 -16.29 9.17
CA SER A 36 3.29 -15.27 8.53
C SER A 36 4.73 -15.71 8.36
N CYS A 37 5.27 -15.44 7.16
CA CYS A 37 6.70 -15.46 6.91
C CYS A 37 7.41 -14.16 7.36
N PHE A 38 6.70 -13.26 8.04
CA PHE A 38 7.21 -11.96 8.49
C PHE A 38 7.43 -11.91 10.00
N ASP A 39 8.53 -11.28 10.43
CA ASP A 39 8.91 -11.05 11.82
C ASP A 39 9.12 -9.55 12.06
N LEU A 40 8.23 -8.93 12.84
CA LEU A 40 8.36 -7.52 13.23
C LEU A 40 9.38 -7.41 14.35
N VAL A 41 10.55 -6.85 14.07
CA VAL A 41 11.66 -6.81 15.01
C VAL A 41 11.92 -5.43 15.63
N ALA A 42 11.51 -4.35 14.95
CA ALA A 42 11.72 -2.99 15.44
C ALA A 42 10.62 -2.02 14.97
N ILE A 43 10.31 -1.05 15.80
CA ILE A 43 9.46 0.10 15.52
C ILE A 43 10.23 1.35 15.92
N ASN A 44 10.19 2.38 15.07
CA ASN A 44 10.65 3.72 15.39
C ASN A 44 9.55 4.74 15.19
N ASP A 45 9.33 5.61 16.17
CA ASP A 45 8.46 6.79 16.06
C ASP A 45 9.00 7.92 16.93
N ILE A 46 8.58 9.15 16.70
CA ILE A 46 8.94 10.30 17.57
C ILE A 46 8.02 10.41 18.79
N ALA A 47 6.87 9.75 18.77
CA ALA A 47 5.94 9.71 19.89
C ALA A 47 6.41 8.74 20.98
N PRO A 48 6.00 8.94 22.26
CA PRO A 48 6.32 8.03 23.36
C PRO A 48 5.77 6.61 23.11
N LEU A 49 6.51 5.61 23.61
CA LEU A 49 6.14 4.20 23.51
C LEU A 49 4.73 3.92 24.04
N GLU A 50 4.37 4.49 25.19
CA GLU A 50 3.06 4.29 25.81
C GLU A 50 1.93 4.83 24.95
N THR A 51 2.14 5.98 24.29
CA THR A 51 1.19 6.56 23.34
C THR A 51 1.04 5.67 22.11
N CYS A 52 2.14 5.15 21.58
CA CYS A 52 2.14 4.24 20.44
C CYS A 52 1.45 2.92 20.76
N ALA A 53 1.69 2.35 21.94
CA ALA A 53 1.05 1.14 22.42
C ALA A 53 -0.45 1.32 22.58
N TYR A 54 -0.87 2.41 23.26
CA TYR A 54 -2.28 2.74 23.44
C TYR A 54 -3.02 2.88 22.08
N LEU A 55 -2.43 3.58 21.12
CA LEU A 55 -3.02 3.76 19.80
C LEU A 55 -2.96 2.50 18.92
N LEU A 56 -2.09 1.55 19.21
CA LEU A 56 -2.11 0.23 18.58
C LEU A 56 -3.28 -0.60 19.13
N GLU A 57 -3.47 -0.58 20.44
CA GLU A 57 -4.53 -1.33 21.12
C GLU A 57 -5.91 -0.78 20.78
N PHE A 58 -6.09 0.56 20.84
CA PHE A 58 -7.37 1.22 20.63
C PHE A 58 -7.35 2.07 19.35
N ASP A 59 -8.24 1.77 18.42
CA ASP A 59 -8.36 2.49 17.15
C ASP A 59 -9.82 2.89 16.90
N SER A 60 -10.04 4.17 16.58
CA SER A 60 -11.40 4.71 16.37
C SER A 60 -12.08 4.16 15.12
N VAL A 61 -11.32 3.66 14.15
CA VAL A 61 -11.82 3.10 12.88
C VAL A 61 -12.00 1.59 12.97
N TYR A 62 -10.96 0.90 13.43
CA TYR A 62 -10.91 -0.58 13.44
C TYR A 62 -11.29 -1.18 14.79
N GLY A 63 -11.54 -0.35 15.81
CA GLY A 63 -11.88 -0.83 17.16
C GLY A 63 -10.67 -1.34 17.94
N PRO A 64 -10.90 -1.92 19.12
CA PRO A 64 -9.85 -2.54 19.91
C PRO A 64 -9.18 -3.69 19.17
N MET A 65 -7.84 -3.79 19.27
CA MET A 65 -7.10 -4.91 18.70
C MET A 65 -7.36 -6.18 19.53
N ALA A 66 -7.51 -7.31 18.85
CA ALA A 66 -7.52 -8.60 19.51
C ALA A 66 -6.12 -8.96 20.01
N GLY A 67 -5.98 -9.27 21.32
CA GLY A 67 -4.72 -9.65 21.92
C GLY A 67 -4.24 -8.69 23.01
N CYS A 68 -3.02 -8.92 23.50
CA CYS A 68 -2.41 -8.19 24.60
C CYS A 68 -1.30 -7.28 24.09
N VAL A 69 -1.31 -6.01 24.50
CA VAL A 69 -0.26 -5.03 24.24
C VAL A 69 0.34 -4.61 25.57
N GLU A 70 1.64 -4.80 25.72
CA GLU A 70 2.38 -4.40 26.91
C GLU A 70 3.59 -3.55 26.54
N THR A 71 4.00 -2.67 27.44
CA THR A 71 5.22 -1.87 27.32
C THR A 71 6.18 -2.24 28.44
N ARG A 72 7.47 -2.42 28.10
CA ARG A 72 8.54 -2.66 29.07
C ARG A 72 9.81 -2.00 28.60
N SER A 73 10.30 -1.03 29.37
CA SER A 73 11.53 -0.28 29.03
C SER A 73 11.47 0.31 27.61
N ASP A 74 12.21 -0.26 26.69
CA ASP A 74 12.34 0.12 25.28
C ASP A 74 11.67 -0.90 24.33
N ARG A 75 10.68 -1.67 24.82
CA ARG A 75 10.03 -2.73 24.05
C ARG A 75 8.53 -2.62 24.08
N LEU A 76 7.94 -2.82 22.91
CA LEU A 76 6.54 -3.10 22.73
C LEU A 76 6.36 -4.62 22.64
N THR A 77 5.56 -5.20 23.53
CA THR A 77 5.24 -6.63 23.47
C THR A 77 3.81 -6.81 22.98
N VAL A 78 3.62 -7.59 21.94
CA VAL A 78 2.32 -7.88 21.37
C VAL A 78 2.12 -9.39 21.31
N ASN A 79 1.12 -9.91 22.03
CA ASN A 79 0.87 -11.35 22.19
C ASN A 79 2.12 -12.15 22.62
N GLY A 80 2.92 -11.58 23.52
CA GLY A 80 4.16 -12.20 24.00
C GLY A 80 5.37 -12.01 23.07
N HIS A 81 5.19 -11.48 21.85
CA HIS A 81 6.29 -11.17 20.93
C HIS A 81 6.86 -9.78 21.24
N ALA A 82 8.15 -9.72 21.58
CA ALA A 82 8.82 -8.49 21.97
C ALA A 82 9.46 -7.78 20.77
N VAL A 83 9.03 -6.56 20.48
CA VAL A 83 9.51 -5.69 19.42
C VAL A 83 10.34 -4.57 20.02
N ARG A 84 11.55 -4.33 19.51
CA ARG A 84 12.37 -3.17 19.92
C ARG A 84 11.64 -1.88 19.54
N PHE A 85 11.63 -0.91 20.45
CA PHE A 85 11.07 0.42 20.17
C PHE A 85 12.13 1.48 20.32
N SER A 86 12.24 2.36 19.34
CA SER A 86 13.11 3.54 19.40
C SER A 86 12.29 4.81 19.21
N GLN A 87 12.68 5.85 19.94
CA GLN A 87 12.08 7.18 19.84
C GLN A 87 13.09 8.15 19.23
N SER A 88 13.44 7.91 17.95
CA SER A 88 14.45 8.70 17.27
C SER A 88 13.85 9.54 16.11
N PRO A 89 14.19 10.84 16.03
CA PRO A 89 13.84 11.67 14.88
C PRO A 89 14.66 11.34 13.62
N ASP A 90 15.82 10.68 13.77
CA ASP A 90 16.67 10.20 12.68
C ASP A 90 16.84 8.68 12.76
N LEU A 91 16.14 7.96 11.87
CA LEU A 91 16.23 6.51 11.80
C LEU A 91 17.67 6.01 11.56
N ALA A 92 18.51 6.80 10.89
CA ALA A 92 19.89 6.40 10.60
C ALA A 92 20.76 6.21 11.88
N SER A 93 20.29 6.70 13.03
CA SER A 93 20.95 6.49 14.34
C SER A 93 20.52 5.18 15.03
N VAL A 94 19.54 4.48 14.47
CA VAL A 94 19.02 3.20 15.02
C VAL A 94 19.75 2.04 14.36
N ASP A 95 20.13 1.02 15.12
CA ASP A 95 20.73 -0.19 14.56
C ASP A 95 19.65 -1.11 13.97
N LEU A 96 19.66 -1.25 12.64
CA LEU A 96 18.79 -2.10 11.86
C LEU A 96 19.57 -3.10 10.98
N THR A 97 20.78 -3.46 11.38
CA THR A 97 21.65 -4.41 10.63
C THR A 97 21.05 -5.81 10.51
N ASP A 98 20.09 -6.14 11.39
CA ASP A 98 19.35 -7.39 11.40
C ASP A 98 17.99 -7.34 10.64
N VAL A 99 17.73 -6.24 9.92
CA VAL A 99 16.45 -5.98 9.24
C VAL A 99 16.59 -6.19 7.74
N ASP A 100 15.70 -7.01 7.16
CA ASP A 100 15.65 -7.21 5.72
C ASP A 100 14.96 -6.04 5.00
N VAL A 101 13.83 -5.55 5.54
CA VAL A 101 13.04 -4.48 4.92
C VAL A 101 12.54 -3.49 5.96
N VAL A 102 12.83 -2.22 5.78
CA VAL A 102 12.17 -1.14 6.54
C VAL A 102 10.89 -0.73 5.81
N PHE A 103 9.78 -0.75 6.52
CA PHE A 103 8.52 -0.13 6.08
C PHE A 103 8.54 1.34 6.50
N GLU A 104 8.83 2.22 5.56
CA GLU A 104 8.93 3.65 5.77
C GLU A 104 7.54 4.28 5.72
N CYS A 105 6.94 4.51 6.89
CA CYS A 105 5.56 4.94 7.08
C CYS A 105 5.43 6.36 7.65
N THR A 106 6.50 7.17 7.67
CA THR A 106 6.46 8.54 8.21
C THR A 106 5.76 9.54 7.30
N GLY A 107 5.63 9.23 6.00
CA GLY A 107 5.19 10.17 4.97
C GLY A 107 6.23 11.25 4.63
N LYS A 108 7.47 11.14 5.14
CA LYS A 108 8.56 12.11 4.93
C LYS A 108 9.57 11.67 3.87
N ALA A 109 9.48 10.45 3.34
CA ALA A 109 10.40 9.89 2.34
C ALA A 109 10.27 10.53 0.92
N VAL A 110 9.82 11.76 0.88
CA VAL A 110 9.85 12.65 -0.29
C VAL A 110 11.19 13.37 -0.43
N THR A 111 12.10 13.19 0.53
CA THR A 111 13.46 13.71 0.49
C THR A 111 14.47 12.56 0.57
N PRO A 112 15.66 12.68 -0.05
CA PRO A 112 16.68 11.63 -0.03
C PRO A 112 17.11 11.24 1.39
N GLN A 113 17.16 12.20 2.32
CA GLN A 113 17.54 11.96 3.71
C GLN A 113 16.62 10.92 4.37
N PHE A 114 15.29 11.05 4.20
CA PHE A 114 14.34 10.12 4.78
C PHE A 114 14.23 8.82 3.98
N ALA A 115 14.27 8.90 2.64
CA ALA A 115 14.18 7.72 1.78
C ALA A 115 15.34 6.74 2.01
N THR A 116 16.56 7.24 2.28
CA THR A 116 17.76 6.42 2.49
C THR A 116 18.01 6.08 3.97
N ALA A 117 17.23 6.60 4.90
CA ALA A 117 17.52 6.48 6.35
C ALA A 117 17.59 5.02 6.81
N GLY A 118 16.69 4.16 6.34
CA GLY A 118 16.70 2.74 6.65
C GLY A 118 17.98 2.01 6.17
N LEU A 119 18.45 2.34 4.97
CA LEU A 119 19.72 1.78 4.46
C LEU A 119 20.90 2.25 5.28
N ARG A 120 20.93 3.54 5.67
CA ARG A 120 21.99 4.09 6.54
C ARG A 120 21.96 3.51 7.95
N ALA A 121 20.80 3.07 8.41
CA ALA A 121 20.61 2.34 9.67
C ALA A 121 21.07 0.87 9.60
N GLY A 122 21.46 0.37 8.43
CA GLY A 122 21.95 -0.98 8.21
C GLY A 122 20.95 -1.96 7.62
N ALA A 123 19.69 -1.57 7.40
CA ALA A 123 18.70 -2.43 6.76
C ALA A 123 19.04 -2.69 5.30
N ARG A 124 18.59 -3.82 4.78
CA ARG A 124 18.92 -4.26 3.41
C ARG A 124 18.11 -3.54 2.34
N ARG A 125 16.84 -3.23 2.62
CA ARG A 125 15.88 -2.59 1.69
C ARG A 125 14.98 -1.62 2.44
N VAL A 126 14.42 -0.66 1.69
CA VAL A 126 13.38 0.26 2.18
C VAL A 126 12.17 0.17 1.27
N LEU A 127 11.00 -0.03 1.86
CA LEU A 127 9.70 0.03 1.20
C LEU A 127 8.92 1.23 1.72
N ILE A 128 8.71 2.23 0.87
CA ILE A 128 8.05 3.49 1.21
C ILE A 128 6.53 3.35 1.06
N SER A 129 5.79 3.70 2.10
CA SER A 129 4.32 3.66 2.15
C SER A 129 3.65 4.88 1.49
N GLY A 130 4.18 5.34 0.38
CA GLY A 130 3.65 6.50 -0.33
C GLY A 130 4.42 6.80 -1.60
N PRO A 131 3.96 7.77 -2.40
CA PRO A 131 4.69 8.26 -3.56
C PRO A 131 6.03 8.87 -3.15
N SER A 132 7.09 8.55 -3.88
CA SER A 132 8.41 9.14 -3.67
C SER A 132 9.21 9.18 -4.97
N GLU A 133 9.70 10.37 -5.31
CA GLU A 133 10.66 10.53 -6.41
C GLU A 133 12.09 10.13 -5.99
N CYS A 134 12.31 9.86 -4.69
CA CYS A 134 13.57 9.37 -4.15
C CYS A 134 13.67 7.84 -4.16
N ALA A 135 12.60 7.13 -4.58
CA ALA A 135 12.61 5.69 -4.74
C ALA A 135 13.25 5.31 -6.08
N ASP A 136 14.02 4.21 -6.08
CA ASP A 136 14.62 3.65 -7.29
C ASP A 136 13.53 3.18 -8.28
N VAL A 137 12.42 2.67 -7.72
CA VAL A 137 11.27 2.19 -8.48
C VAL A 137 9.96 2.42 -7.72
N THR A 138 8.90 2.67 -8.46
CA THR A 138 7.51 2.67 -7.93
C THR A 138 6.80 1.43 -8.44
N VAL A 139 6.29 0.61 -7.52
CA VAL A 139 5.66 -0.67 -7.83
C VAL A 139 4.20 -0.66 -7.36
N VAL A 140 3.33 -1.18 -8.21
CA VAL A 140 1.94 -1.51 -7.90
C VAL A 140 1.67 -2.94 -8.31
N LEU A 141 1.34 -3.76 -7.34
CA LEU A 141 1.06 -5.18 -7.56
C LEU A 141 -0.12 -5.36 -8.53
N GLY A 142 0.06 -6.23 -9.54
CA GLY A 142 -0.93 -6.46 -10.59
C GLY A 142 -0.98 -5.41 -11.68
N ALA A 143 -0.11 -4.40 -11.63
CA ALA A 143 0.04 -3.41 -12.71
C ALA A 143 1.44 -3.46 -13.31
N ASN A 144 2.49 -3.26 -12.52
CA ASN A 144 3.86 -3.21 -13.01
C ASN A 144 4.86 -3.96 -12.11
N ASP A 145 4.43 -4.89 -11.30
CA ASP A 145 5.31 -5.59 -10.34
C ASP A 145 6.47 -6.36 -11.00
N HIS A 146 6.43 -6.58 -12.30
CA HIS A 146 7.53 -7.12 -13.10
C HIS A 146 8.78 -6.22 -13.19
N VAL A 147 8.65 -4.93 -12.83
CA VAL A 147 9.80 -3.98 -12.83
C VAL A 147 10.65 -4.09 -11.57
N LEU A 148 10.17 -4.78 -10.54
CA LEU A 148 10.94 -5.04 -9.33
C LEU A 148 12.08 -6.01 -9.68
N ARG A 149 13.33 -5.58 -9.45
CA ARG A 149 14.56 -6.32 -9.83
C ARG A 149 15.71 -5.99 -8.87
N GLY A 150 15.49 -6.12 -7.57
CA GLY A 150 16.52 -5.93 -6.56
C GLY A 150 16.86 -4.48 -6.21
N GLN A 151 16.01 -3.51 -6.53
CA GLN A 151 16.19 -2.12 -6.14
C GLN A 151 16.22 -1.97 -4.62
N SER A 152 17.03 -1.01 -4.12
CA SER A 152 17.23 -0.81 -2.69
C SER A 152 16.10 -0.03 -2.04
N ILE A 153 15.48 0.90 -2.77
CA ILE A 153 14.41 1.77 -2.28
C ILE A 153 13.21 1.62 -3.22
N VAL A 154 12.12 1.08 -2.70
CA VAL A 154 10.90 0.80 -3.45
C VAL A 154 9.76 1.66 -2.92
N SER A 155 9.01 2.33 -3.79
CA SER A 155 7.77 3.02 -3.44
C SER A 155 6.57 2.13 -3.75
N ASN A 156 5.66 1.98 -2.78
CA ASN A 156 4.37 1.29 -2.97
C ASN A 156 3.29 2.22 -3.56
N ALA A 157 3.67 3.30 -4.24
CA ALA A 157 2.77 4.29 -4.81
C ALA A 157 1.77 4.88 -3.77
N SER A 158 0.52 5.18 -4.17
CA SER A 158 -0.54 5.63 -3.28
C SER A 158 -1.65 4.60 -3.16
N CYS A 159 -2.49 4.72 -2.13
CA CYS A 159 -3.66 3.85 -1.95
C CYS A 159 -4.61 3.91 -3.17
N THR A 160 -4.87 5.11 -3.69
CA THR A 160 -5.71 5.31 -4.89
C THR A 160 -5.05 4.69 -6.13
N THR A 161 -3.72 4.79 -6.26
CA THR A 161 -3.00 4.17 -7.39
C THR A 161 -3.06 2.65 -7.31
N ASN A 162 -2.94 2.08 -6.12
CA ASN A 162 -3.10 0.64 -5.90
C ASN A 162 -4.51 0.13 -6.25
N ALA A 163 -5.54 0.95 -6.04
CA ALA A 163 -6.90 0.63 -6.45
C ALA A 163 -7.11 0.75 -7.97
N LEU A 164 -6.52 1.77 -8.60
CA LEU A 164 -6.79 2.14 -9.99
C LEU A 164 -5.92 1.40 -11.01
N ALA A 165 -4.61 1.26 -10.76
CA ALA A 165 -3.68 0.77 -11.77
C ALA A 165 -3.93 -0.69 -12.19
N PRO A 166 -4.19 -1.65 -11.28
CA PRO A 166 -4.54 -3.02 -11.66
C PRO A 166 -5.84 -3.08 -12.48
N LEU A 167 -6.84 -2.29 -12.10
CA LEU A 167 -8.09 -2.18 -12.86
C LEU A 167 -7.84 -1.68 -14.29
N LEU A 168 -7.09 -0.59 -14.45
CA LEU A 168 -6.74 -0.02 -15.75
C LEU A 168 -5.93 -0.99 -16.60
N ARG A 169 -5.02 -1.76 -16.01
CA ARG A 169 -4.22 -2.78 -16.69
C ARG A 169 -5.14 -3.82 -17.33
N ILE A 170 -6.06 -4.38 -16.55
CA ILE A 170 -7.02 -5.39 -17.02
C ILE A 170 -7.89 -4.85 -18.14
N LEU A 171 -8.45 -3.64 -17.96
CA LEU A 171 -9.30 -3.01 -18.95
C LEU A 171 -8.54 -2.68 -20.25
N HIS A 172 -7.30 -2.26 -20.13
CA HIS A 172 -6.47 -1.94 -21.29
C HIS A 172 -6.08 -3.19 -22.09
N GLU A 173 -5.68 -4.25 -21.40
CA GLU A 173 -5.34 -5.52 -22.03
C GLU A 173 -6.54 -6.17 -22.74
N ALA A 174 -7.74 -6.08 -22.14
CA ALA A 174 -8.94 -6.68 -22.70
C ALA A 174 -9.60 -5.83 -23.80
N TYR A 175 -9.69 -4.53 -23.59
CA TYR A 175 -10.52 -3.66 -24.41
C TYR A 175 -9.80 -2.44 -25.00
N GLY A 176 -8.56 -2.17 -24.65
CA GLY A 176 -7.78 -1.05 -25.19
C GLY A 176 -8.30 0.31 -24.73
N VAL A 177 -7.99 0.74 -23.51
CA VAL A 177 -8.38 2.06 -22.97
C VAL A 177 -7.82 3.17 -23.85
N ARG A 178 -8.69 4.04 -24.37
CA ARG A 178 -8.36 5.21 -25.22
C ARG A 178 -8.25 6.48 -24.41
N ALA A 179 -9.22 6.73 -23.54
CA ALA A 179 -9.28 7.87 -22.64
C ALA A 179 -10.09 7.53 -21.39
N GLY A 180 -9.82 8.18 -20.27
CA GLY A 180 -10.59 7.97 -19.06
C GLY A 180 -10.48 9.11 -18.06
N HIS A 181 -11.48 9.19 -17.20
CA HIS A 181 -11.49 10.06 -16.05
C HIS A 181 -11.85 9.28 -14.79
N MET A 182 -11.07 9.46 -13.74
CA MET A 182 -11.31 8.86 -12.44
C MET A 182 -11.58 9.94 -11.41
N THR A 183 -12.66 9.79 -10.66
CA THR A 183 -12.91 10.56 -9.43
C THR A 183 -12.74 9.64 -8.23
N THR A 184 -11.81 9.95 -7.33
CA THR A 184 -11.80 9.28 -6.04
C THR A 184 -12.61 10.07 -5.03
N ILE A 185 -13.66 9.44 -4.48
CA ILE A 185 -14.42 9.91 -3.33
C ILE A 185 -13.68 9.40 -2.11
N HIS A 186 -12.89 10.29 -1.48
CA HIS A 186 -11.87 9.87 -0.53
C HIS A 186 -12.21 10.29 0.90
N CYS A 187 -12.12 9.38 1.84
CA CYS A 187 -12.23 9.71 3.26
C CYS A 187 -11.18 10.77 3.65
N TYR A 188 -11.45 11.53 4.72
CA TYR A 188 -10.43 12.45 5.25
C TYR A 188 -9.24 11.67 5.84
N THR A 189 -8.09 12.33 5.89
CA THR A 189 -6.86 11.74 6.43
C THR A 189 -6.21 12.73 7.40
N GLY A 190 -5.19 12.30 8.13
CA GLY A 190 -4.45 13.14 9.09
C GLY A 190 -3.83 14.42 8.50
N SER A 191 -3.82 14.57 7.16
CA SER A 191 -3.39 15.80 6.50
C SER A 191 -4.44 16.93 6.52
N GLN A 192 -5.70 16.62 6.85
CA GLN A 192 -6.78 17.59 6.93
C GLN A 192 -7.04 17.97 8.39
N PRO A 193 -7.35 19.26 8.68
CA PRO A 193 -7.63 19.69 10.04
C PRO A 193 -9.02 19.24 10.52
N THR A 194 -9.18 19.05 11.81
CA THR A 194 -10.48 18.78 12.45
C THR A 194 -11.38 20.00 12.42
N VAL A 195 -10.81 21.18 12.68
CA VAL A 195 -11.44 22.50 12.53
C VAL A 195 -10.64 23.33 11.53
N ASP A 196 -11.23 24.39 10.95
CA ASP A 196 -10.55 25.25 9.98
C ASP A 196 -9.18 25.70 10.53
N ALA A 197 -8.10 25.39 9.82
CA ALA A 197 -6.74 25.70 10.24
C ALA A 197 -5.77 25.78 9.04
N PRO A 198 -4.79 26.70 9.07
CA PRO A 198 -3.81 26.83 7.99
C PRO A 198 -2.85 25.63 7.97
N ARG A 199 -3.04 24.72 7.02
CA ARG A 199 -2.24 23.52 6.84
C ARG A 199 -1.32 23.58 5.61
N GLY A 200 -1.64 24.44 4.65
CA GLY A 200 -0.85 24.53 3.43
C GLY A 200 -1.45 25.48 2.40
N PRO A 201 -0.83 25.60 1.21
CA PRO A 201 -1.21 26.56 0.19
C PRO A 201 -2.54 26.26 -0.52
N ALA A 202 -3.01 25.02 -0.51
CA ALA A 202 -4.30 24.65 -1.07
C ALA A 202 -5.41 25.09 -0.10
N LEU A 203 -6.09 26.18 -0.42
CA LEU A 203 -7.00 26.88 0.50
C LEU A 203 -8.17 25.98 0.94
N GLU A 204 -8.73 25.23 0.04
CA GLU A 204 -9.84 24.30 0.28
C GLU A 204 -9.48 23.18 1.27
N ARG A 205 -8.22 22.81 1.34
CA ARG A 205 -7.72 21.76 2.24
C ARG A 205 -7.49 22.23 3.68
N ASN A 206 -7.65 23.54 3.93
CA ASN A 206 -7.57 24.13 5.26
C ASN A 206 -8.92 24.10 6.01
N ARG A 207 -9.98 23.58 5.36
CA ARG A 207 -11.32 23.49 5.92
C ARG A 207 -11.52 22.22 6.75
N ALA A 208 -12.46 22.30 7.70
CA ALA A 208 -12.79 21.21 8.63
C ALA A 208 -13.19 19.92 7.90
N ALA A 209 -12.44 18.87 8.13
CA ALA A 209 -12.54 17.58 7.41
C ALA A 209 -13.88 16.89 7.61
N ALA A 210 -14.43 16.93 8.82
CA ALA A 210 -15.66 16.25 9.17
C ALA A 210 -16.95 16.99 8.79
N LEU A 211 -16.82 18.23 8.24
CA LEU A 211 -17.96 19.08 7.92
C LEU A 211 -18.06 19.42 6.43
N SER A 212 -17.04 19.15 5.64
CA SER A 212 -16.95 19.65 4.27
C SER A 212 -16.60 18.58 3.26
N MET A 213 -17.22 18.62 2.08
CA MET A 213 -16.72 17.97 0.88
C MET A 213 -15.70 18.90 0.24
N VAL A 214 -14.47 18.39 0.02
CA VAL A 214 -13.33 19.21 -0.43
C VAL A 214 -12.82 18.67 -1.77
N PRO A 215 -13.07 19.37 -2.89
CA PRO A 215 -12.45 19.04 -4.17
C PRO A 215 -10.93 19.27 -4.07
N THR A 216 -10.14 18.32 -4.57
CA THR A 216 -8.68 18.46 -4.56
C THR A 216 -8.04 17.63 -5.67
N SER A 217 -6.78 17.90 -5.96
CA SER A 217 -6.00 17.07 -6.86
C SER A 217 -5.66 15.70 -6.23
N THR A 218 -5.32 14.76 -7.08
CA THR A 218 -4.76 13.46 -6.68
C THR A 218 -3.50 13.17 -7.47
N SER A 219 -2.48 12.63 -6.82
CA SER A 219 -1.27 12.16 -7.50
C SER A 219 -1.49 10.87 -8.30
N ALA A 220 -2.64 10.22 -8.14
CA ALA A 220 -2.91 8.92 -8.75
C ALA A 220 -2.80 8.98 -10.29
N ALA A 221 -3.33 10.02 -10.94
CA ALA A 221 -3.26 10.15 -12.41
C ALA A 221 -1.81 10.29 -12.92
N MET A 222 -0.97 11.08 -12.24
CA MET A 222 0.46 11.21 -12.60
C MET A 222 1.22 9.91 -12.37
N LEU A 223 0.86 9.15 -11.33
CA LEU A 223 1.47 7.86 -11.05
C LEU A 223 1.06 6.80 -12.07
N ILE A 224 -0.16 6.87 -12.63
CA ILE A 224 -0.57 5.98 -13.74
C ILE A 224 0.35 6.16 -14.93
N ASP A 225 0.70 7.38 -15.31
CA ASP A 225 1.63 7.65 -16.42
C ASP A 225 3.01 6.98 -16.22
N LYS A 226 3.44 6.86 -14.95
CA LYS A 226 4.71 6.21 -14.59
C LYS A 226 4.60 4.68 -14.52
N ILE A 227 3.48 4.16 -14.03
CA ILE A 227 3.27 2.74 -13.76
C ILE A 227 2.80 1.98 -15.00
N LEU A 228 1.96 2.62 -15.83
CA LEU A 228 1.42 2.12 -17.09
C LEU A 228 1.75 3.11 -18.23
N PRO A 229 3.00 3.14 -18.70
CA PRO A 229 3.45 4.12 -19.72
C PRO A 229 2.62 4.09 -20.99
N GLU A 230 2.05 2.94 -21.34
CA GLU A 230 1.13 2.77 -22.46
C GLU A 230 -0.18 3.56 -22.32
N LEU A 231 -0.54 3.97 -21.11
CA LEU A 231 -1.69 4.81 -20.80
C LEU A 231 -1.32 6.27 -20.50
N ALA A 232 -0.05 6.65 -20.67
CA ALA A 232 0.42 7.99 -20.33
C ALA A 232 -0.41 9.07 -21.05
N GLY A 233 -0.91 10.03 -20.26
CA GLY A 233 -1.76 11.12 -20.71
C GLY A 233 -3.20 10.76 -21.06
N ARG A 234 -3.57 9.48 -21.08
CA ARG A 234 -4.93 9.03 -21.45
C ARG A 234 -5.91 9.03 -20.28
N VAL A 235 -5.43 8.90 -19.06
CA VAL A 235 -6.28 8.86 -17.87
C VAL A 235 -6.01 10.07 -17.00
N LYS A 236 -7.05 10.85 -16.71
CA LYS A 236 -7.00 11.98 -15.78
C LYS A 236 -7.81 11.66 -14.53
N GLY A 237 -7.60 12.41 -13.46
CA GLY A 237 -8.34 12.20 -12.25
C GLY A 237 -8.31 13.36 -11.27
N CYS A 238 -9.33 13.37 -10.42
CA CYS A 238 -9.46 14.30 -9.32
C CYS A 238 -9.89 13.55 -8.05
N ALA A 239 -9.87 14.25 -6.92
CA ALA A 239 -10.34 13.73 -5.65
C ALA A 239 -11.40 14.65 -5.05
N VAL A 240 -12.38 14.06 -4.38
CA VAL A 240 -13.29 14.78 -3.50
C VAL A 240 -13.14 14.16 -2.10
N ARG A 241 -12.61 14.93 -1.16
CA ARG A 241 -12.58 14.52 0.25
C ARG A 241 -13.97 14.64 0.84
N VAL A 242 -14.41 13.63 1.58
CA VAL A 242 -15.74 13.58 2.18
C VAL A 242 -15.67 13.37 3.69
N PRO A 243 -16.71 13.77 4.45
CA PRO A 243 -16.77 13.63 5.92
C PRO A 243 -16.95 12.17 6.37
N THR A 244 -16.01 11.32 6.00
CA THR A 244 -16.01 9.87 6.31
C THR A 244 -14.64 9.49 6.84
N ALA A 245 -14.58 8.72 7.92
CA ALA A 245 -13.35 8.42 8.63
C ALA A 245 -12.50 7.35 7.95
N SER A 246 -13.10 6.48 7.14
CA SER A 246 -12.46 5.32 6.53
C SER A 246 -13.22 4.87 5.29
N VAL A 247 -12.54 4.15 4.43
CA VAL A 247 -12.99 3.62 3.15
C VAL A 247 -13.30 4.72 2.13
N SER A 248 -12.62 4.64 1.04
CA SER A 248 -12.73 5.55 -0.10
C SER A 248 -13.34 4.80 -1.29
N ALA A 249 -13.70 5.53 -2.34
CA ALA A 249 -14.19 4.93 -3.58
C ALA A 249 -13.45 5.47 -4.80
N VAL A 250 -13.35 4.63 -5.82
CA VAL A 250 -12.96 5.00 -7.19
C VAL A 250 -14.22 4.94 -8.06
N ASP A 251 -14.49 6.01 -8.80
CA ASP A 251 -15.46 6.08 -9.88
C ASP A 251 -14.68 6.34 -11.18
N LEU A 252 -14.46 5.30 -11.97
CA LEU A 252 -13.74 5.35 -13.23
C LEU A 252 -14.73 5.30 -14.38
N THR A 253 -14.66 6.30 -15.28
CA THR A 253 -15.30 6.25 -16.58
C THR A 253 -14.22 6.28 -17.65
N CYS A 254 -14.24 5.31 -18.59
CA CYS A 254 -13.26 5.24 -19.66
C CYS A 254 -13.87 4.77 -20.98
N GLN A 255 -13.35 5.33 -22.08
CA GLN A 255 -13.64 4.90 -23.43
C GLN A 255 -12.63 3.85 -23.88
N VAL A 256 -13.11 2.79 -24.51
CA VAL A 256 -12.30 1.67 -24.98
C VAL A 256 -12.29 1.53 -26.50
N ALA A 257 -11.33 0.79 -27.03
CA ALA A 257 -11.18 0.55 -28.46
C ALA A 257 -12.07 -0.61 -28.96
N HIS A 258 -12.20 -1.64 -28.11
CA HIS A 258 -12.93 -2.85 -28.43
C HIS A 258 -14.26 -2.85 -27.67
N PRO A 259 -15.41 -2.85 -28.37
CA PRO A 259 -16.72 -2.87 -27.75
C PRO A 259 -16.93 -4.07 -26.84
N THR A 260 -17.72 -3.87 -25.79
CA THR A 260 -18.10 -4.96 -24.88
C THR A 260 -19.54 -4.81 -24.39
N GLN A 261 -20.02 -5.82 -23.68
CA GLN A 261 -21.32 -5.84 -23.01
C GLN A 261 -21.11 -5.88 -21.49
N GLN A 262 -22.09 -5.40 -20.74
CA GLN A 262 -21.99 -5.29 -19.28
C GLN A 262 -21.69 -6.64 -18.60
N ASP A 263 -22.37 -7.70 -19.00
CA ASP A 263 -22.16 -9.04 -18.41
C ASP A 263 -20.75 -9.57 -18.69
N ALA A 264 -20.23 -9.36 -19.90
CA ALA A 264 -18.88 -9.75 -20.26
C ALA A 264 -17.81 -8.96 -19.46
N LEU A 265 -18.04 -7.67 -19.23
CA LEU A 265 -17.18 -6.83 -18.41
C LEU A 265 -17.19 -7.28 -16.94
N ILE A 266 -18.37 -7.56 -16.38
CA ILE A 266 -18.52 -8.06 -15.01
C ILE A 266 -17.79 -9.40 -14.85
N GLU A 267 -17.96 -10.31 -15.80
CA GLU A 267 -17.31 -11.62 -15.74
C GLU A 267 -15.78 -11.51 -15.84
N LEU A 268 -15.26 -10.68 -16.76
CA LEU A 268 -13.83 -10.39 -16.84
C LEU A 268 -13.28 -9.89 -15.49
N LEU A 269 -13.95 -8.90 -14.89
CA LEU A 269 -13.51 -8.31 -13.64
C LEU A 269 -13.63 -9.27 -12.45
N ARG A 270 -14.58 -10.19 -12.46
CA ARG A 270 -14.79 -11.21 -11.43
C ARG A 270 -13.66 -12.25 -11.41
N GLN A 271 -13.14 -12.60 -12.58
CA GLN A 271 -12.10 -13.60 -12.73
C GLN A 271 -10.69 -13.02 -12.59
N ALA A 272 -10.55 -11.71 -12.76
CA ALA A 272 -9.26 -11.05 -12.79
C ALA A 272 -8.71 -10.76 -11.38
N ARG A 273 -7.53 -11.32 -11.07
CA ARG A 273 -6.71 -11.02 -9.88
C ARG A 273 -7.52 -10.96 -8.56
N PRO A 274 -8.19 -12.05 -8.16
CA PRO A 274 -9.00 -12.07 -6.94
C PRO A 274 -8.19 -11.84 -5.65
N ASP A 275 -6.88 -11.93 -5.71
CA ASP A 275 -5.92 -11.59 -4.65
C ASP A 275 -5.77 -10.07 -4.43
N ILE A 276 -6.08 -9.25 -5.44
CA ILE A 276 -5.93 -7.79 -5.42
C ILE A 276 -7.25 -7.08 -5.60
N LEU A 277 -8.11 -7.58 -6.51
CA LEU A 277 -9.39 -6.98 -6.86
C LEU A 277 -10.52 -7.91 -6.39
N GLY A 278 -11.29 -7.45 -5.41
CA GLY A 278 -12.52 -8.12 -5.01
C GLY A 278 -13.72 -7.63 -5.83
N MET A 279 -14.83 -8.33 -5.69
CA MET A 279 -16.13 -7.92 -6.26
C MET A 279 -17.26 -8.24 -5.29
N THR A 280 -18.30 -7.39 -5.28
CA THR A 280 -19.53 -7.63 -4.52
C THR A 280 -20.75 -7.41 -5.38
N ASP A 281 -21.73 -8.31 -5.27
CA ASP A 281 -23.06 -8.18 -5.88
C ASP A 281 -24.07 -7.54 -4.92
N ARG A 282 -23.65 -7.27 -3.66
CA ARG A 282 -24.52 -6.71 -2.61
C ARG A 282 -24.49 -5.18 -2.66
N PRO A 283 -25.60 -4.52 -2.30
CA PRO A 283 -25.67 -3.05 -2.21
C PRO A 283 -25.00 -2.56 -0.91
N LEU A 284 -23.66 -2.63 -0.85
CA LEU A 284 -22.88 -2.25 0.30
C LEU A 284 -22.54 -0.75 0.29
N VAL A 285 -22.26 -0.22 1.47
CA VAL A 285 -21.76 1.16 1.69
C VAL A 285 -20.36 1.13 2.27
N SER A 286 -19.68 2.29 2.33
CA SER A 286 -18.28 2.37 2.72
C SER A 286 -17.95 1.70 4.06
N SER A 287 -18.83 1.81 5.07
CA SER A 287 -18.60 1.20 6.39
C SER A 287 -18.56 -0.33 6.40
N ASP A 288 -19.17 -0.97 5.40
CA ASP A 288 -19.18 -2.43 5.27
C ASP A 288 -17.86 -2.99 4.71
N LEU A 289 -17.03 -2.12 4.13
CA LEU A 289 -15.77 -2.47 3.48
C LEU A 289 -14.52 -2.16 4.32
N ARG A 290 -14.70 -1.85 5.62
CA ARG A 290 -13.56 -1.65 6.53
C ARG A 290 -12.78 -2.94 6.71
N ALA A 291 -11.47 -2.80 6.85
CA ALA A 291 -10.52 -3.89 7.04
C ALA A 291 -10.50 -4.92 5.87
N ARG A 292 -10.97 -4.54 4.68
CA ARG A 292 -10.79 -5.35 3.48
C ARG A 292 -9.35 -5.29 3.01
N HIS A 293 -8.79 -6.45 2.64
CA HIS A 293 -7.40 -6.58 2.21
C HIS A 293 -7.21 -6.26 0.72
N GLU A 294 -8.27 -6.31 -0.08
CA GLU A 294 -8.20 -6.02 -1.50
C GLU A 294 -7.85 -4.56 -1.75
N SER A 295 -7.11 -4.30 -2.82
CA SER A 295 -6.80 -2.94 -3.27
C SER A 295 -8.03 -2.20 -3.78
N LEU A 296 -9.02 -2.93 -4.30
CA LEU A 296 -10.32 -2.43 -4.75
C LEU A 296 -11.35 -3.55 -4.66
N VAL A 297 -12.53 -3.26 -4.12
CA VAL A 297 -13.71 -4.12 -4.18
C VAL A 297 -14.72 -3.51 -5.14
N ILE A 298 -14.85 -4.08 -6.33
CA ILE A 298 -15.74 -3.59 -7.38
C ILE A 298 -17.19 -3.85 -6.99
N ALA A 299 -18.04 -2.84 -7.07
CA ALA A 299 -19.48 -2.97 -6.87
C ALA A 299 -20.14 -3.36 -8.19
N ALA A 300 -20.40 -4.64 -8.41
CA ALA A 300 -21.01 -5.15 -9.66
C ALA A 300 -22.32 -4.43 -10.03
N PRO A 301 -23.21 -4.10 -9.09
CA PRO A 301 -24.43 -3.34 -9.41
C PRO A 301 -24.18 -1.91 -9.94
N GLN A 302 -22.97 -1.39 -9.81
CA GLN A 302 -22.57 -0.04 -10.26
C GLN A 302 -21.73 -0.07 -11.54
N VAL A 303 -21.45 -1.26 -12.09
CA VAL A 303 -20.80 -1.41 -13.40
C VAL A 303 -21.80 -1.08 -14.50
N ALA A 304 -21.40 -0.25 -15.45
CA ALA A 304 -22.25 0.11 -16.58
C ALA A 304 -21.44 0.16 -17.89
N VAL A 305 -22.08 -0.24 -19.00
CA VAL A 305 -21.56 -0.09 -20.36
C VAL A 305 -22.56 0.75 -21.14
N ILE A 306 -22.10 1.87 -21.68
CA ILE A 306 -22.91 2.82 -22.42
C ILE A 306 -22.41 2.83 -23.87
N GLY A 307 -23.31 2.56 -24.82
CA GLY A 307 -22.98 2.57 -26.25
C GLY A 307 -21.90 1.56 -26.65
N GLN A 308 -21.66 0.54 -25.84
CA GLN A 308 -20.69 -0.55 -26.03
C GLN A 308 -19.20 -0.19 -25.82
N ASP A 309 -18.82 1.08 -25.80
CA ASP A 309 -17.42 1.52 -25.70
C ASP A 309 -17.13 2.49 -24.55
N LEU A 310 -18.15 2.99 -23.84
CA LEU A 310 -17.99 3.80 -22.66
C LEU A 310 -18.29 2.96 -21.41
N LEU A 311 -17.26 2.67 -20.63
CA LEU A 311 -17.33 1.85 -19.43
C LEU A 311 -17.36 2.73 -18.19
N ARG A 312 -18.20 2.42 -17.22
CA ARG A 312 -18.14 2.97 -15.86
C ARG A 312 -17.95 1.84 -14.86
N ILE A 313 -16.93 1.95 -14.04
CA ILE A 313 -16.62 1.02 -12.95
C ILE A 313 -16.52 1.79 -11.65
N PHE A 314 -17.32 1.39 -10.67
CA PHE A 314 -17.28 1.91 -9.32
C PHE A 314 -16.79 0.83 -8.36
N GLY A 315 -15.87 1.20 -7.43
CA GLY A 315 -15.38 0.27 -6.42
C GLY A 315 -14.93 0.98 -5.15
N TRP A 316 -14.94 0.23 -4.07
CA TRP A 316 -14.53 0.64 -2.74
C TRP A 316 -13.12 0.19 -2.44
N TYR A 317 -12.37 0.97 -1.68
CA TYR A 317 -11.06 0.56 -1.17
C TYR A 317 -10.80 1.09 0.24
N ASP A 318 -10.34 0.20 1.12
CA ASP A 318 -9.83 0.65 2.41
C ASP A 318 -8.42 1.22 2.20
N ASN A 319 -8.34 2.55 2.19
CA ASN A 319 -7.12 3.28 1.86
C ASN A 319 -6.00 3.14 2.90
N GLU A 320 -6.29 2.57 4.07
CA GLU A 320 -5.30 2.24 5.09
C GLU A 320 -5.04 0.73 5.13
N TRP A 321 -6.09 -0.09 5.30
CA TRP A 321 -5.96 -1.54 5.48
C TRP A 321 -5.54 -2.26 4.19
N GLY A 322 -6.26 -2.05 3.10
CA GLY A 322 -5.94 -2.64 1.80
C GLY A 322 -4.57 -2.19 1.29
N PHE A 323 -4.22 -0.91 1.49
CA PHE A 323 -2.90 -0.40 1.18
C PHE A 323 -1.80 -1.06 2.02
N SER A 324 -2.04 -1.26 3.33
CA SER A 324 -1.09 -1.94 4.22
C SER A 324 -0.89 -3.41 3.85
N ALA A 325 -1.93 -4.07 3.35
CA ALA A 325 -1.81 -5.43 2.82
C ALA A 325 -0.83 -5.48 1.63
N ARG A 326 -0.90 -4.51 0.72
CA ARG A 326 0.05 -4.40 -0.42
C ARG A 326 1.50 -4.16 0.03
N MET A 327 1.71 -3.52 1.17
CA MET A 327 3.07 -3.39 1.74
C MET A 327 3.68 -4.78 2.02
N PHE A 328 2.92 -5.71 2.58
CA PHE A 328 3.38 -7.08 2.80
C PHE A 328 3.64 -7.84 1.50
N ASP A 329 2.75 -7.71 0.52
CA ASP A 329 2.89 -8.44 -0.74
C ASP A 329 4.11 -7.95 -1.53
N VAL A 330 4.36 -6.65 -1.56
CA VAL A 330 5.57 -6.08 -2.20
C VAL A 330 6.82 -6.45 -1.40
N ALA A 331 6.77 -6.42 -0.05
CA ALA A 331 7.89 -6.84 0.79
C ALA A 331 8.24 -8.31 0.60
N ALA A 332 7.25 -9.19 0.41
CA ALA A 332 7.48 -10.60 0.10
C ALA A 332 8.24 -10.77 -1.22
N LYS A 333 7.88 -10.02 -2.26
CA LYS A 333 8.62 -10.03 -3.54
C LYS A 333 10.05 -9.52 -3.39
N ILE A 334 10.25 -8.42 -2.64
CA ILE A 334 11.59 -7.88 -2.33
C ILE A 334 12.44 -8.95 -1.63
N ALA A 335 11.89 -9.66 -0.66
CA ALA A 335 12.60 -10.66 0.10
C ALA A 335 12.93 -11.91 -0.73
N GLN A 336 12.04 -12.35 -1.61
CA GLN A 336 12.32 -13.45 -2.55
C GLN A 336 13.55 -13.14 -3.42
N GLU A 337 13.67 -11.91 -3.93
CA GLU A 337 14.84 -11.49 -4.70
C GLU A 337 16.13 -11.44 -3.86
N LEU A 338 16.04 -11.00 -2.59
CA LEU A 338 17.18 -11.00 -1.69
C LEU A 338 17.74 -12.40 -1.48
N LEU A 339 16.87 -13.40 -1.25
CA LEU A 339 17.24 -14.78 -1.01
C LEU A 339 17.78 -15.50 -2.26
N GLN A 340 17.17 -15.23 -3.43
CA GLN A 340 17.67 -15.75 -4.70
C GLN A 340 19.10 -15.25 -5.00
N ASN A 341 19.42 -14.02 -4.62
CA ASN A 341 20.76 -13.47 -4.79
C ASN A 341 21.76 -14.09 -3.80
N GLU A 342 21.36 -14.36 -2.55
CA GLU A 342 22.19 -15.08 -1.57
C GLU A 342 22.52 -16.51 -2.01
N SER A 343 21.55 -17.22 -2.52
CA SER A 343 21.76 -18.60 -3.01
C SER A 343 22.71 -18.66 -4.23
N LYS A 344 22.67 -17.66 -5.10
CA LYS A 344 23.61 -17.56 -6.24
C LYS A 344 25.04 -17.24 -5.80
N ILE A 345 25.21 -16.46 -4.74
CA ILE A 345 26.54 -16.12 -4.20
C ILE A 345 27.14 -17.32 -3.43
N SER A 346 26.28 -18.12 -2.79
CA SER A 346 26.69 -19.29 -1.99
C SER A 346 26.95 -20.55 -2.83
N ALA A 347 26.60 -20.56 -4.11
CA ALA A 347 26.86 -21.70 -5.00
C ALA A 347 28.39 -21.84 -5.23
N PRO A 348 28.99 -23.02 -4.97
CA PRO A 348 30.41 -23.21 -5.20
C PRO A 348 30.76 -23.02 -6.67
N LEU A 349 31.81 -22.24 -6.96
CA LEU A 349 32.38 -22.08 -8.29
C LEU A 349 32.80 -23.47 -8.80
N VAL A 350 32.01 -24.06 -9.69
CA VAL A 350 32.42 -25.28 -10.40
C VAL A 350 33.46 -24.85 -11.43
N LEU A 351 34.72 -24.97 -11.06
CA LEU A 351 35.82 -24.80 -12.02
C LEU A 351 35.68 -25.86 -13.10
N PRO A 352 35.80 -25.52 -14.38
CA PRO A 352 35.79 -26.51 -15.46
C PRO A 352 36.95 -27.47 -15.24
N ARG A 353 36.67 -28.78 -15.19
CA ARG A 353 37.71 -29.81 -15.17
C ARG A 353 38.49 -29.67 -16.47
N THR A 354 39.73 -29.21 -16.39
CA THR A 354 40.70 -29.34 -17.45
C THR A 354 40.92 -30.81 -17.73
N GLN A 355 40.47 -31.28 -18.88
CA GLN A 355 40.88 -32.57 -19.41
C GLN A 355 42.34 -32.45 -19.87
N TYR A 356 43.24 -33.20 -19.23
CA TYR A 356 44.54 -33.50 -19.73
C TYR A 356 44.50 -34.79 -20.54
#